data_c6ab3880cfe123feeb8899d8fe0a9b6e
#
_entry.id   c6ab3880cfe123feeb8899d8fe0a9b6e
#
_cell.length_a   1.000
_cell.length_b   1.000
_cell.length_c   1.000
_cell.angle_alpha   90.00
_cell.angle_beta   90.00
_cell.angle_gamma   90.00
#
_symmetry.space_group_name_H-M   'P 1'
#
loop_
_entity.id
_entity.type
_entity.pdbx_description
1 polymer ?
#
loop_
_entity_poly.entity_id
_entity_poly.type
_entity_poly.pdbx_seq_one_letter_code
_entity_poly.pdbx_strand_id
1 'polypeptide(L)'
;MILRWGKVAGTAFLVPLLLLPTRAGAQTLPTVEDCVSCHLELDDDRLVDPVRTYGEDVHAAAGFGCLACHGGGGEHLDPAAGFLSAPLRSRIPEMCGRCHSDGAFMRQFNPQLRVDQVPEYWTSVHGQRLRDLDDPDVATCVDCHPAHRILPPSNPASTVYAANVPETCGRCHADPDHMAGRDVATDQVDKYYGSVHGKLLTEDEDLSAPVCNDCHGNHGAAPPGLTSVRNVCGQCHSVMGDYFDQSGHVEIFRENGLPGCATCHDHHAIQPVDEASLGDRSVEVCMRCHEEGDSAGSAFDTMAGVLDSLEWEVSEAEGILLDAEDRGMEVSQALFELEDVTNAQTHARSAIHTFKVDPVRTEAQAGFVITDRARDRGVAALAEYDFRRMGLGLAAGIILLLVMTLLFKIREADARIAELLAMIGGFFDTTMGASGGMPPTHEAMRLAACGILLEATYVDDSFSDEERGHLIELIRTRYGLVRSEADELIALVQAQRSGPVELGRLADLVSRHYSESERRALVKELWGLVYSDGVLTEREVSFMSQVAKLLHVGTEEVAATRREVEAG
;
A
#
# COMPACT_ATOMS: atom_id res chain seq x y z
N MET A 1 3.53 71.26 -20.77
CA MET A 1 3.53 72.71 -20.55
C MET A 1 4.73 73.06 -19.72
N ILE A 2 5.64 73.71 -20.30
CA ILE A 2 6.96 74.18 -19.91
C ILE A 2 6.86 75.24 -18.81
N LEU A 3 7.75 75.27 -17.82
CA LEU A 3 8.26 76.49 -17.15
C LEU A 3 9.16 76.04 -16.00
N ARG A 4 10.34 76.27 -15.98
CA ARG A 4 11.34 77.36 -16.01
C ARG A 4 12.16 77.40 -14.72
N TRP A 5 13.42 77.24 -14.91
CA TRP A 5 14.50 77.38 -13.93
C TRP A 5 14.63 78.80 -13.40
N GLY A 6 14.89 78.95 -12.09
CA GLY A 6 15.39 80.19 -11.48
C GLY A 6 16.63 79.92 -10.63
N LYS A 7 17.75 80.38 -11.08
CA LYS A 7 19.03 80.49 -10.31
C LYS A 7 18.90 81.57 -9.26
N VAL A 8 19.31 81.28 -8.00
CA VAL A 8 19.64 82.35 -7.05
C VAL A 8 21.00 82.01 -6.49
N ALA A 9 21.81 83.05 -6.48
CA ALA A 9 23.23 83.15 -6.18
C ALA A 9 23.53 82.98 -4.68
N GLY A 10 24.72 82.47 -4.42
CA GLY A 10 25.22 82.17 -3.07
C GLY A 10 25.62 83.41 -2.27
N THR A 11 25.51 83.26 -0.99
CA THR A 11 26.25 84.08 0.00
C THR A 11 26.88 83.12 1.00
N ALA A 12 28.20 83.08 1.00
CA ALA A 12 28.98 82.27 1.96
C ALA A 12 28.95 82.97 3.32
N PHE A 13 28.40 82.29 4.31
CA PHE A 13 28.57 82.68 5.73
C PHE A 13 29.64 81.75 6.34
N LEU A 14 30.75 82.38 6.74
CA LEU A 14 31.80 81.83 7.61
C LEU A 14 31.20 81.64 9.03
N VAL A 15 30.99 80.40 9.46
CA VAL A 15 30.64 80.06 10.83
C VAL A 15 31.93 79.71 11.57
N PRO A 16 32.22 80.35 12.74
CA PRO A 16 33.42 80.04 13.52
C PRO A 16 33.30 78.61 14.13
N LEU A 17 34.35 77.87 13.98
CA LEU A 17 34.57 76.56 14.55
C LEU A 17 34.69 76.65 16.07
N LEU A 18 33.63 76.49 16.82
CA LEU A 18 33.65 76.29 18.26
C LEU A 18 34.18 74.88 18.56
N LEU A 19 35.37 74.81 19.12
CA LEU A 19 35.94 73.64 19.75
C LEU A 19 35.03 73.19 20.89
N LEU A 20 34.20 72.18 20.63
CA LEU A 20 33.46 71.44 21.67
C LEU A 20 34.43 70.58 22.47
N PRO A 21 34.25 70.46 23.79
CA PRO A 21 35.14 69.70 24.64
C PRO A 21 35.01 68.21 24.32
N THR A 22 36.11 67.51 24.41
CA THR A 22 36.35 66.13 24.27
C THR A 22 35.23 65.29 24.92
N ARG A 23 34.61 64.42 24.12
CA ARG A 23 33.68 63.38 24.56
C ARG A 23 34.27 62.67 25.79
N ALA A 24 33.55 62.73 26.90
CA ALA A 24 33.66 61.70 27.93
C ALA A 24 33.50 60.36 27.24
N GLY A 25 34.39 59.43 27.48
CA GLY A 25 34.38 58.13 26.87
C GLY A 25 32.97 57.48 27.02
N ALA A 26 32.33 57.26 25.93
CA ALA A 26 31.13 56.38 25.95
C ALA A 26 31.64 55.05 26.48
N GLN A 27 31.27 54.70 27.68
CA GLN A 27 31.45 53.36 28.19
C GLN A 27 30.64 52.43 27.21
N THR A 28 31.36 51.64 26.47
CA THR A 28 30.73 50.59 25.65
C THR A 28 30.04 49.61 26.62
N LEU A 29 28.75 49.41 26.45
CA LEU A 29 28.03 48.37 27.22
C LEU A 29 28.73 47.04 26.98
N PRO A 30 28.89 46.21 28.02
CA PRO A 30 29.51 44.90 27.88
C PRO A 30 28.71 44.03 26.90
N THR A 31 29.42 43.26 26.12
CA THR A 31 28.85 42.30 25.18
C THR A 31 28.42 41.02 25.90
N VAL A 32 27.69 40.13 25.20
CA VAL A 32 27.35 38.79 25.72
C VAL A 32 28.61 37.99 26.04
N GLU A 33 29.64 38.12 25.19
CA GLU A 33 30.92 37.44 25.34
C GLU A 33 31.65 37.85 26.62
N ASP A 34 31.55 39.11 27.02
CA ASP A 34 32.17 39.60 28.27
C ASP A 34 31.51 38.94 29.50
N CYS A 35 30.18 38.79 29.50
CA CYS A 35 29.47 38.13 30.59
C CYS A 35 29.79 36.63 30.60
N VAL A 36 29.74 35.95 29.45
CA VAL A 36 29.97 34.52 29.31
C VAL A 36 31.38 34.14 29.73
N SER A 37 32.41 34.88 29.29
CA SER A 37 33.81 34.61 29.63
C SER A 37 34.07 34.62 31.13
N CYS A 38 33.51 35.59 31.84
CA CYS A 38 33.66 35.70 33.27
C CYS A 38 32.86 34.62 34.04
N HIS A 39 31.59 34.41 33.66
CA HIS A 39 30.71 33.45 34.35
C HIS A 39 31.14 32.01 34.16
N LEU A 40 31.75 31.64 33.03
CA LEU A 40 32.28 30.29 32.81
C LEU A 40 33.49 29.94 33.68
N GLU A 41 34.17 30.93 34.26
CA GLU A 41 35.32 30.73 35.15
C GLU A 41 34.91 30.54 36.63
N LEU A 42 33.62 30.68 36.95
CA LEU A 42 33.12 30.56 38.31
C LEU A 42 32.88 29.09 38.70
N ASP A 43 33.02 28.78 39.99
CA ASP A 43 32.76 27.45 40.57
C ASP A 43 31.31 27.31 41.10
N ASP A 44 30.37 28.12 40.63
CA ASP A 44 28.96 28.06 41.06
C ASP A 44 28.06 27.80 39.85
N ASP A 45 27.49 26.57 39.79
CA ASP A 45 26.63 26.14 38.68
C ASP A 45 25.43 27.08 38.48
N ARG A 46 24.91 27.72 39.52
CA ARG A 46 23.81 28.70 39.40
C ARG A 46 24.20 29.93 38.58
N LEU A 47 25.48 30.22 38.45
CA LEU A 47 26.01 31.31 37.67
C LEU A 47 26.58 30.85 36.33
N VAL A 48 27.02 29.59 36.24
CA VAL A 48 27.64 29.01 35.07
C VAL A 48 26.60 28.45 34.10
N ASP A 49 25.60 27.71 34.58
CA ASP A 49 24.59 27.06 33.72
C ASP A 49 23.78 28.06 32.90
N PRO A 50 23.34 29.21 33.40
CA PRO A 50 22.70 30.25 32.61
C PRO A 50 23.47 30.64 31.35
N VAL A 51 24.78 30.81 31.43
CA VAL A 51 25.60 31.21 30.28
C VAL A 51 25.93 30.07 29.35
N ARG A 52 25.99 28.83 29.85
CA ARG A 52 26.18 27.63 29.02
C ARG A 52 24.99 27.37 28.10
N THR A 53 23.78 27.58 28.62
CA THR A 53 22.55 27.24 27.92
C THR A 53 21.99 28.37 27.07
N TYR A 54 22.37 29.63 27.37
CA TYR A 54 21.80 30.81 26.71
C TYR A 54 21.96 30.81 25.18
N GLY A 55 23.03 30.20 24.65
CA GLY A 55 23.23 30.08 23.20
C GLY A 55 22.12 29.33 22.47
N GLU A 56 21.34 28.50 23.15
CA GLU A 56 20.20 27.78 22.62
C GLU A 56 18.88 28.57 22.75
N ASP A 57 18.87 29.65 23.51
CA ASP A 57 17.68 30.44 23.82
C ASP A 57 17.19 31.25 22.60
N VAL A 58 15.86 31.31 22.41
CA VAL A 58 15.24 32.07 21.31
C VAL A 58 15.63 33.58 21.35
N HIS A 59 15.88 34.11 22.52
CA HIS A 59 16.31 35.52 22.67
C HIS A 59 17.75 35.73 22.19
N ALA A 60 18.65 34.78 22.46
CA ALA A 60 20.00 34.81 21.89
C ALA A 60 19.96 34.75 20.36
N ALA A 61 19.14 33.88 19.80
CA ALA A 61 18.92 33.78 18.34
C ALA A 61 18.34 35.10 17.76
N ALA A 62 17.55 35.85 18.53
CA ALA A 62 17.00 37.15 18.16
C ALA A 62 17.97 38.31 18.40
N GLY A 63 19.17 38.05 18.91
CA GLY A 63 20.22 39.05 19.12
C GLY A 63 20.14 39.82 20.45
N PHE A 64 19.36 39.32 21.41
CA PHE A 64 19.31 39.91 22.76
C PHE A 64 20.48 39.42 23.60
N GLY A 65 21.09 40.34 24.39
CA GLY A 65 22.11 40.00 25.35
C GLY A 65 21.56 39.99 26.78
N CYS A 66 22.41 39.61 27.73
CA CYS A 66 22.08 39.48 29.14
C CYS A 66 21.39 40.72 29.73
N LEU A 67 21.86 41.89 29.37
CA LEU A 67 21.34 43.18 29.86
C LEU A 67 19.92 43.52 29.39
N ALA A 68 19.42 42.84 28.33
CA ALA A 68 18.04 43.04 27.88
C ALA A 68 17.03 42.63 28.98
N CYS A 69 17.36 41.60 29.74
CA CYS A 69 16.57 41.12 30.86
C CYS A 69 17.08 41.64 32.21
N HIS A 70 18.39 41.58 32.42
CA HIS A 70 19.00 41.95 33.71
C HIS A 70 19.19 43.43 33.91
N GLY A 71 19.14 44.25 32.85
CA GLY A 71 19.34 45.70 32.93
C GLY A 71 20.74 46.08 33.32
N GLY A 72 20.91 47.33 33.71
CA GLY A 72 22.19 47.87 34.22
C GLY A 72 23.24 48.17 33.16
N GLY A 73 24.41 48.65 33.58
CA GLY A 73 25.55 49.01 32.75
C GLY A 73 26.66 47.97 32.72
N GLY A 74 26.44 46.75 33.23
CA GLY A 74 27.42 45.67 33.28
C GLY A 74 28.24 45.60 34.59
N GLU A 75 28.21 46.63 35.40
CA GLU A 75 28.83 46.61 36.74
C GLU A 75 27.83 46.05 37.77
N HIS A 76 27.58 44.76 37.69
CA HIS A 76 26.58 44.07 38.53
C HIS A 76 27.00 43.92 40.01
N LEU A 77 28.26 44.23 40.32
CA LEU A 77 28.76 44.30 41.71
C LEU A 77 28.43 45.63 42.37
N ASP A 78 28.04 46.67 41.60
CA ASP A 78 27.57 47.95 42.13
C ASP A 78 26.02 47.98 42.14
N PRO A 79 25.40 48.02 43.33
CA PRO A 79 23.94 48.12 43.41
C PRO A 79 23.35 49.35 42.73
N ALA A 80 24.14 50.42 42.57
CA ALA A 80 23.72 51.66 41.90
C ALA A 80 23.70 51.51 40.36
N ALA A 81 24.33 50.49 39.78
CA ALA A 81 24.37 50.27 38.36
C ALA A 81 23.05 49.75 37.78
N GLY A 82 22.07 49.41 38.62
CA GLY A 82 20.73 48.98 38.22
C GLY A 82 20.63 47.57 37.63
N PHE A 83 21.62 46.70 37.85
CA PHE A 83 21.61 45.33 37.44
C PHE A 83 20.74 44.47 38.38
N LEU A 84 19.89 43.64 37.76
CA LEU A 84 19.01 42.70 38.49
C LEU A 84 19.61 41.29 38.43
N SER A 85 20.32 40.88 39.47
CA SER A 85 20.98 39.54 39.53
C SER A 85 19.97 38.39 39.49
N ALA A 86 18.94 38.47 40.31
CA ALA A 86 17.81 37.55 40.30
C ALA A 86 16.52 38.36 40.55
N PRO A 87 15.64 38.47 39.55
CA PRO A 87 14.40 39.24 39.75
C PRO A 87 13.52 38.49 40.78
N LEU A 88 12.83 39.27 41.63
CA LEU A 88 11.82 38.71 42.51
C LEU A 88 10.76 37.99 41.67
N ARG A 89 10.31 36.82 42.11
CA ARG A 89 9.33 36.04 41.37
C ARG A 89 8.09 36.84 40.98
N SER A 90 7.60 37.70 41.89
CA SER A 90 6.47 38.60 41.61
C SER A 90 6.71 39.60 40.47
N ARG A 91 7.98 39.88 40.11
CA ARG A 91 8.34 40.80 39.01
C ARG A 91 8.64 40.12 37.68
N ILE A 92 8.72 38.79 37.63
CA ILE A 92 8.98 38.03 36.39
C ILE A 92 7.94 38.35 35.32
N PRO A 93 6.61 38.29 35.60
CA PRO A 93 5.61 38.60 34.57
C PRO A 93 5.74 40.01 33.99
N GLU A 94 6.03 41.01 34.81
CA GLU A 94 6.24 42.38 34.35
C GLU A 94 7.52 42.50 33.50
N MET A 95 8.57 41.80 33.89
CA MET A 95 9.85 41.81 33.18
C MET A 95 9.69 41.25 31.77
N CYS A 96 9.07 40.11 31.64
CA CYS A 96 8.75 39.48 30.33
C CYS A 96 7.76 40.32 29.52
N GLY A 97 6.76 40.89 30.21
CA GLY A 97 5.70 41.70 29.62
C GLY A 97 6.15 43.00 28.99
N ARG A 98 7.33 43.55 29.43
CA ARG A 98 7.87 44.74 28.78
C ARG A 98 8.03 44.62 27.27
N CYS A 99 8.35 43.43 26.79
CA CYS A 99 8.41 43.11 25.37
C CYS A 99 7.21 42.33 24.91
N HIS A 100 6.84 41.24 25.61
CA HIS A 100 5.79 40.30 25.20
C HIS A 100 4.36 40.88 25.26
N SER A 101 4.15 42.06 25.87
CA SER A 101 2.87 42.78 25.78
C SER A 101 2.90 43.94 24.78
N ASP A 102 4.05 44.23 24.15
CA ASP A 102 4.17 45.26 23.12
C ASP A 102 4.05 44.67 21.71
N GLY A 103 2.86 44.80 21.13
CA GLY A 103 2.59 44.28 19.79
C GLY A 103 3.40 44.98 18.67
N ALA A 104 3.83 46.25 18.86
CA ALA A 104 4.64 46.94 17.87
C ALA A 104 6.08 46.40 17.89
N PHE A 105 6.58 46.11 19.08
CA PHE A 105 7.89 45.51 19.28
C PHE A 105 7.93 44.05 18.81
N MET A 106 7.02 43.23 19.28
CA MET A 106 7.00 41.78 18.97
C MET A 106 6.81 41.46 17.50
N ARG A 107 6.06 42.28 16.74
CA ARG A 107 5.87 42.09 15.29
C ARG A 107 7.16 42.19 14.48
N GLN A 108 8.23 42.80 15.04
CA GLN A 108 9.52 42.86 14.36
C GLN A 108 10.24 41.51 14.35
N PHE A 109 9.91 40.63 15.30
CA PHE A 109 10.52 39.30 15.46
C PHE A 109 9.58 38.20 14.99
N ASN A 110 8.33 38.20 15.43
CA ASN A 110 7.32 37.23 15.03
C ASN A 110 5.92 37.90 14.98
N PRO A 111 5.41 38.21 13.77
CA PRO A 111 4.10 38.83 13.59
C PRO A 111 2.93 38.01 14.08
N GLN A 112 3.09 36.69 14.20
CA GLN A 112 2.04 35.73 14.60
C GLN A 112 1.98 35.52 16.11
N LEU A 113 3.00 35.98 16.85
CA LEU A 113 3.04 35.81 18.30
C LEU A 113 1.97 36.68 18.95
N ARG A 114 1.12 36.05 19.75
CA ARG A 114 0.16 36.77 20.59
C ARG A 114 0.90 37.64 21.60
N VAL A 115 0.27 38.71 22.06
CA VAL A 115 0.86 39.69 23.01
C VAL A 115 0.01 39.86 24.27
N ASP A 116 -0.87 38.91 24.50
CA ASP A 116 -1.82 38.86 25.62
C ASP A 116 -1.41 37.86 26.72
N GLN A 117 -0.24 37.23 26.61
CA GLN A 117 0.21 36.21 27.56
C GLN A 117 0.27 36.74 29.00
N VAL A 118 0.76 37.94 29.19
CA VAL A 118 0.84 38.54 30.53
C VAL A 118 -0.51 38.97 31.07
N PRO A 119 -1.38 39.65 30.32
CA PRO A 119 -2.78 39.86 30.73
C PRO A 119 -3.49 38.54 31.07
N GLU A 120 -3.34 37.48 30.24
CA GLU A 120 -3.92 36.17 30.53
C GLU A 120 -3.34 35.56 31.82
N TYR A 121 -2.01 35.63 32.02
CA TYR A 121 -1.39 35.11 33.23
C TYR A 121 -2.02 35.70 34.51
N TRP A 122 -2.33 36.99 34.52
CA TRP A 122 -2.97 37.64 35.67
C TRP A 122 -4.41 37.18 35.89
N THR A 123 -5.05 36.52 34.92
CA THR A 123 -6.35 35.89 35.09
C THR A 123 -6.22 34.45 35.59
N SER A 124 -5.06 33.82 35.48
CA SER A 124 -4.82 32.46 35.95
C SER A 124 -4.85 32.36 37.48
N VAL A 125 -5.07 31.14 37.99
CA VAL A 125 -4.95 30.88 39.43
C VAL A 125 -3.52 31.22 39.94
N HIS A 126 -2.48 30.90 39.14
CA HIS A 126 -1.11 31.21 39.46
C HIS A 126 -0.89 32.75 39.60
N GLY A 127 -1.32 33.50 38.60
CA GLY A 127 -1.19 34.94 38.60
C GLY A 127 -1.96 35.63 39.73
N GLN A 128 -3.22 35.16 39.98
CA GLN A 128 -4.03 35.69 41.10
C GLN A 128 -3.37 35.44 42.47
N ARG A 129 -2.89 34.22 42.71
CA ARG A 129 -2.18 33.89 43.97
C ARG A 129 -0.90 34.66 44.12
N LEU A 130 -0.12 34.83 43.04
CA LEU A 130 1.09 35.65 43.06
C LEU A 130 0.80 37.11 43.42
N ARG A 131 -0.25 37.69 42.81
CA ARG A 131 -0.61 39.11 42.97
C ARG A 131 -1.33 39.40 44.30
N ASP A 132 -2.32 38.55 44.63
CA ASP A 132 -3.26 38.83 45.69
C ASP A 132 -2.85 38.23 47.04
N LEU A 133 -2.03 37.17 47.01
CA LEU A 133 -1.52 36.48 48.23
C LEU A 133 -0.01 36.58 48.40
N ASP A 134 0.71 37.22 47.46
CA ASP A 134 2.18 37.27 47.40
C ASP A 134 2.83 35.86 47.57
N ASP A 135 2.18 34.83 46.98
CA ASP A 135 2.58 33.43 47.10
C ASP A 135 3.80 33.17 46.18
N PRO A 136 5.02 33.03 46.73
CA PRO A 136 6.22 32.89 45.91
C PRO A 136 6.38 31.49 45.27
N ASP A 137 5.58 30.51 45.69
CA ASP A 137 5.71 29.13 45.25
C ASP A 137 4.80 28.79 44.07
N VAL A 138 4.02 29.74 43.56
CA VAL A 138 3.21 29.54 42.36
C VAL A 138 4.06 29.68 41.10
N ALA A 139 3.63 28.99 40.03
CA ALA A 139 4.29 29.07 38.74
C ALA A 139 4.28 30.49 38.16
N THR A 140 5.41 30.93 37.66
CA THR A 140 5.62 32.14 36.87
C THR A 140 6.08 31.78 35.45
N CYS A 141 6.36 32.73 34.59
CA CYS A 141 6.79 32.49 33.21
C CYS A 141 7.98 31.50 33.12
N VAL A 142 8.96 31.62 34.03
CA VAL A 142 10.20 30.81 33.98
C VAL A 142 10.03 29.37 34.45
N ASP A 143 8.96 29.04 35.11
CA ASP A 143 8.71 27.68 35.56
C ASP A 143 8.18 26.78 34.40
N CYS A 144 7.54 27.41 33.40
CA CYS A 144 7.13 26.75 32.17
C CYS A 144 8.14 26.98 31.03
N HIS A 145 8.76 28.17 31.00
CA HIS A 145 9.77 28.58 30.02
C HIS A 145 11.12 28.82 30.72
N PRO A 146 11.96 27.79 30.91
CA PRO A 146 13.18 27.89 31.68
C PRO A 146 14.04 29.06 31.19
N ALA A 147 14.29 30.05 32.07
CA ALA A 147 15.16 31.17 31.73
C ALA A 147 16.52 30.66 31.24
N HIS A 148 17.13 31.42 30.31
CA HIS A 148 18.43 31.15 29.68
C HIS A 148 18.42 29.92 28.71
N ARG A 149 17.28 29.22 28.56
CA ARG A 149 17.08 28.16 27.57
C ARG A 149 15.61 28.09 27.14
N ILE A 150 15.06 29.26 26.83
CA ILE A 150 13.66 29.29 26.29
C ILE A 150 13.69 28.78 24.86
N LEU A 151 13.06 27.64 24.64
CA LEU A 151 12.94 27.02 23.32
C LEU A 151 11.54 27.23 22.75
N PRO A 152 11.39 27.25 21.40
CA PRO A 152 10.06 27.31 20.77
C PRO A 152 9.21 26.11 21.18
N PRO A 153 7.87 26.26 21.26
CA PRO A 153 6.97 25.13 21.55
C PRO A 153 7.07 23.97 20.56
N SER A 154 7.54 24.23 19.35
CA SER A 154 7.77 23.20 18.32
C SER A 154 9.07 22.40 18.49
N ASN A 155 9.94 22.81 19.41
CA ASN A 155 11.18 22.09 19.67
C ASN A 155 10.92 20.96 20.69
N PRO A 156 11.22 19.67 20.36
CA PRO A 156 11.01 18.56 21.28
C PRO A 156 11.72 18.66 22.65
N ALA A 157 12.80 19.46 22.73
CA ALA A 157 13.49 19.73 23.99
C ALA A 157 12.87 20.88 24.81
N SER A 158 11.83 21.54 24.30
CA SER A 158 11.10 22.58 25.02
C SER A 158 10.23 21.97 26.12
N THR A 159 10.24 22.55 27.31
CA THR A 159 9.35 22.15 28.39
C THR A 159 7.86 22.35 28.08
N VAL A 160 7.56 23.19 27.11
CA VAL A 160 6.19 23.47 26.62
C VAL A 160 5.90 22.80 25.25
N TYR A 161 6.75 21.87 24.82
CA TYR A 161 6.43 20.96 23.74
C TYR A 161 5.30 20.02 24.19
N ALA A 162 4.33 19.71 23.32
CA ALA A 162 3.10 18.98 23.71
C ALA A 162 3.38 17.73 24.58
N ALA A 163 4.32 16.87 24.15
CA ALA A 163 4.66 15.68 24.91
C ALA A 163 5.29 15.95 26.29
N ASN A 164 5.86 17.13 26.53
CA ASN A 164 6.54 17.49 27.77
C ASN A 164 5.64 18.28 28.75
N VAL A 165 4.49 18.75 28.28
CA VAL A 165 3.56 19.58 29.10
C VAL A 165 3.09 18.82 30.37
N PRO A 166 2.69 17.54 30.31
CA PRO A 166 2.25 16.84 31.52
C PRO A 166 3.33 16.77 32.58
N GLU A 167 4.58 16.51 32.19
CA GLU A 167 5.72 16.50 33.11
C GLU A 167 6.00 17.91 33.66
N THR A 168 5.93 18.94 32.82
CA THR A 168 6.15 20.33 33.23
C THR A 168 5.14 20.77 34.28
N CYS A 169 3.86 20.44 34.10
CA CYS A 169 2.83 20.70 35.12
C CYS A 169 3.03 19.81 36.35
N GLY A 170 3.38 18.54 36.12
CA GLY A 170 3.55 17.51 37.15
C GLY A 170 4.65 17.83 38.17
N ARG A 171 5.69 18.60 37.77
CA ARG A 171 6.75 18.99 38.71
C ARG A 171 6.23 19.63 40.00
N CYS A 172 5.10 20.31 39.94
CA CYS A 172 4.41 20.87 41.09
C CYS A 172 3.14 20.12 41.42
N HIS A 173 2.28 19.87 40.38
CA HIS A 173 0.94 19.30 40.59
C HIS A 173 0.93 17.82 40.95
N ALA A 174 2.04 17.08 40.77
CA ALA A 174 2.20 15.71 41.28
C ALA A 174 3.01 15.65 42.58
N ASP A 175 3.45 16.79 43.15
CA ASP A 175 4.22 16.85 44.39
C ASP A 175 3.30 17.16 45.58
N PRO A 176 3.08 16.18 46.49
CA PRO A 176 2.24 16.36 47.65
C PRO A 176 2.75 17.43 48.64
N ASP A 177 4.06 17.59 48.73
CA ASP A 177 4.67 18.56 49.66
C ASP A 177 4.46 20.00 49.10
N HIS A 178 4.64 20.19 47.80
CA HIS A 178 4.39 21.45 47.13
C HIS A 178 2.91 21.84 47.14
N MET A 179 1.99 20.86 46.97
CA MET A 179 0.55 21.05 46.99
C MET A 179 -0.06 21.09 48.39
N ALA A 180 0.71 20.88 49.44
CA ALA A 180 0.20 20.87 50.81
C ALA A 180 -0.54 22.17 51.18
N GLY A 181 -1.77 22.06 51.64
CA GLY A 181 -2.61 23.21 52.02
C GLY A 181 -3.22 24.01 50.87
N ARG A 182 -3.10 23.55 49.61
CA ARG A 182 -3.64 24.25 48.42
C ARG A 182 -4.96 23.69 47.92
N ASP A 183 -5.48 22.63 48.54
CA ASP A 183 -6.71 21.93 48.17
C ASP A 183 -6.73 21.47 46.69
N VAL A 184 -5.57 20.97 46.22
CA VAL A 184 -5.39 20.43 44.89
C VAL A 184 -4.89 18.99 45.03
N ALA A 185 -5.60 18.05 44.42
CA ALA A 185 -5.17 16.64 44.41
C ALA A 185 -3.86 16.50 43.60
N THR A 186 -3.06 15.49 43.91
CA THR A 186 -1.72 15.30 43.30
C THR A 186 -1.66 14.06 42.41
N ASP A 187 -2.80 13.48 42.08
CA ASP A 187 -2.94 12.29 41.23
C ASP A 187 -3.41 12.58 39.80
N GLN A 188 -3.60 13.86 39.45
CA GLN A 188 -4.14 14.24 38.14
C GLN A 188 -3.23 13.82 36.99
N VAL A 189 -1.91 13.92 37.18
CA VAL A 189 -0.92 13.56 36.14
C VAL A 189 -0.93 12.05 35.91
N ASP A 190 -0.96 11.26 36.98
CA ASP A 190 -1.07 9.80 36.87
C ASP A 190 -2.38 9.37 36.21
N LYS A 191 -3.50 10.03 36.59
CA LYS A 191 -4.81 9.81 35.99
C LYS A 191 -4.83 10.19 34.51
N TYR A 192 -4.17 11.30 34.14
CA TYR A 192 -4.05 11.70 32.75
C TYR A 192 -3.29 10.66 31.94
N TYR A 193 -2.13 10.19 32.38
CA TYR A 193 -1.38 9.14 31.68
C TYR A 193 -2.16 7.81 31.57
N GLY A 194 -3.01 7.50 32.54
CA GLY A 194 -3.93 6.35 32.48
C GLY A 194 -5.17 6.57 31.60
N SER A 195 -5.40 7.79 31.10
CA SER A 195 -6.55 8.13 30.29
C SER A 195 -6.34 7.81 28.80
N VAL A 196 -7.43 7.81 28.02
CA VAL A 196 -7.35 7.68 26.55
C VAL A 196 -6.46 8.77 25.92
N HIS A 197 -6.55 10.00 26.41
CA HIS A 197 -5.73 11.11 25.88
C HIS A 197 -4.25 10.94 26.20
N GLY A 198 -3.93 10.52 27.43
CA GLY A 198 -2.54 10.28 27.84
C GLY A 198 -1.92 9.11 27.11
N LYS A 199 -2.67 8.05 26.84
CA LYS A 199 -2.20 6.91 26.04
C LYS A 199 -1.96 7.27 24.57
N LEU A 200 -2.87 8.00 23.93
CA LEU A 200 -2.64 8.53 22.59
C LEU A 200 -1.33 9.32 22.51
N LEU A 201 -1.05 10.15 23.52
CA LEU A 201 0.18 10.93 23.55
C LEU A 201 1.44 10.06 23.73
N THR A 202 1.40 9.05 24.61
CA THR A 202 2.60 8.33 25.05
C THR A 202 2.82 6.99 24.35
N GLU A 203 1.75 6.30 23.96
CA GLU A 203 1.81 4.98 23.33
C GLU A 203 1.76 5.11 21.79
N ASP A 204 0.92 6.03 21.28
CA ASP A 204 0.74 6.25 19.84
C ASP A 204 1.57 7.45 19.33
N GLU A 205 2.26 8.17 20.22
CA GLU A 205 3.05 9.39 19.91
C GLU A 205 2.24 10.47 19.17
N ASP A 206 0.91 10.49 19.38
CA ASP A 206 0.01 11.42 18.73
C ASP A 206 0.04 12.79 19.44
N LEU A 207 0.75 13.74 18.83
CA LEU A 207 0.87 15.12 19.33
C LEU A 207 -0.41 15.94 19.20
N SER A 208 -1.46 15.42 18.57
CA SER A 208 -2.79 16.03 18.52
C SER A 208 -3.63 15.68 19.75
N ALA A 209 -3.19 14.72 20.56
CA ALA A 209 -3.84 14.40 21.82
C ALA A 209 -3.81 15.61 22.78
N PRO A 210 -4.94 15.97 23.40
CA PRO A 210 -4.99 17.12 24.27
C PRO A 210 -4.14 16.88 25.53
N VAL A 211 -3.37 17.90 25.92
CA VAL A 211 -2.57 17.91 27.15
C VAL A 211 -3.12 18.91 28.16
N CYS A 212 -2.49 19.06 29.30
CA CYS A 212 -3.04 19.83 30.44
C CYS A 212 -3.55 21.22 30.05
N ASN A 213 -2.79 21.96 29.25
CA ASN A 213 -3.11 23.33 28.85
C ASN A 213 -4.27 23.43 27.83
N ASP A 214 -4.60 22.35 27.12
CA ASP A 214 -5.73 22.36 26.17
C ASP A 214 -7.08 22.38 26.90
N CYS A 215 -7.12 21.82 28.10
CA CYS A 215 -8.28 21.86 28.96
C CYS A 215 -8.26 23.03 29.94
N HIS A 216 -7.10 23.35 30.51
CA HIS A 216 -6.96 24.34 31.57
C HIS A 216 -6.54 25.74 31.08
N GLY A 217 -6.18 25.87 29.80
CA GLY A 217 -5.52 27.05 29.25
C GLY A 217 -4.03 27.08 29.60
N ASN A 218 -3.25 27.77 28.78
CA ASN A 218 -1.80 27.91 29.00
C ASN A 218 -1.48 29.12 29.91
N HIS A 219 -1.53 30.34 29.42
CA HIS A 219 -1.22 31.51 30.23
C HIS A 219 -2.31 31.86 31.25
N GLY A 220 -3.59 31.66 30.88
CA GLY A 220 -4.73 31.81 31.77
C GLY A 220 -5.12 30.55 32.55
N ALA A 221 -4.14 29.70 32.90
CA ALA A 221 -4.37 28.40 33.49
C ALA A 221 -5.28 28.45 34.74
N ALA A 222 -6.44 27.80 34.61
CA ALA A 222 -7.44 27.72 35.66
C ALA A 222 -8.27 26.43 35.52
N PRO A 223 -8.85 25.88 36.61
CA PRO A 223 -9.81 24.81 36.50
C PRO A 223 -11.00 25.29 35.62
N PRO A 224 -11.45 24.48 34.64
CA PRO A 224 -12.69 24.79 33.94
C PRO A 224 -13.83 24.94 34.92
N GLY A 225 -14.59 26.01 34.81
CA GLY A 225 -15.81 26.16 35.64
C GLY A 225 -16.82 25.05 35.32
N LEU A 226 -17.62 24.63 36.28
CA LEU A 226 -18.60 23.53 36.11
C LEU A 226 -19.47 23.69 34.87
N THR A 227 -19.94 24.92 34.60
CA THR A 227 -20.74 25.24 33.42
C THR A 227 -19.97 25.36 32.11
N SER A 228 -18.65 25.39 32.15
CA SER A 228 -17.78 25.53 30.97
C SER A 228 -17.16 24.21 30.50
N VAL A 229 -17.27 23.13 31.28
CA VAL A 229 -16.70 21.80 30.92
C VAL A 229 -17.20 21.33 29.56
N ARG A 230 -18.48 21.49 29.27
CA ARG A 230 -19.05 21.19 27.95
C ARG A 230 -18.30 21.95 26.83
N ASN A 231 -18.00 23.23 27.05
CA ASN A 231 -17.31 24.06 26.05
C ASN A 231 -15.87 23.63 25.85
N VAL A 232 -15.19 23.22 26.91
CA VAL A 232 -13.80 22.71 26.83
C VAL A 232 -13.75 21.41 26.01
N CYS A 233 -14.51 20.41 26.41
CA CYS A 233 -14.58 19.13 25.68
C CYS A 233 -15.09 19.33 24.24
N GLY A 234 -16.11 20.16 24.06
CA GLY A 234 -16.75 20.47 22.77
C GLY A 234 -15.85 21.21 21.77
N GLN A 235 -14.67 21.71 22.16
CA GLN A 235 -13.72 22.27 21.19
C GLN A 235 -13.22 21.20 20.21
N CYS A 236 -13.00 19.99 20.68
CA CYS A 236 -12.61 18.85 19.88
C CYS A 236 -13.81 17.90 19.62
N HIS A 237 -14.63 17.64 20.63
CA HIS A 237 -15.80 16.76 20.58
C HIS A 237 -17.09 17.54 20.27
N SER A 238 -17.09 18.38 19.23
CA SER A 238 -18.19 19.31 18.93
C SER A 238 -19.51 18.59 18.67
N VAL A 239 -19.50 17.49 17.91
CA VAL A 239 -20.71 16.73 17.55
C VAL A 239 -21.39 16.16 18.80
N MET A 240 -20.60 15.53 19.69
CA MET A 240 -21.11 15.00 20.97
C MET A 240 -21.64 16.12 21.83
N GLY A 241 -20.95 17.26 21.85
CA GLY A 241 -21.42 18.46 22.57
C GLY A 241 -22.75 18.97 22.04
N ASP A 242 -22.93 19.03 20.72
CA ASP A 242 -24.19 19.48 20.10
C ASP A 242 -25.33 18.50 20.33
N TYR A 243 -25.05 17.19 20.35
CA TYR A 243 -26.05 16.19 20.73
C TYR A 243 -26.41 16.27 22.21
N PHE A 244 -25.44 16.46 23.09
CA PHE A 244 -25.69 16.67 24.51
C PHE A 244 -26.56 17.90 24.74
N ASP A 245 -26.29 19.01 24.04
CA ASP A 245 -27.11 20.25 24.15
C ASP A 245 -28.58 20.07 23.72
N GLN A 246 -28.87 19.05 22.91
CA GLN A 246 -30.23 18.70 22.50
C GLN A 246 -30.91 17.73 23.47
N SER A 247 -30.19 17.29 24.48
CA SER A 247 -30.70 16.34 25.49
C SER A 247 -31.40 17.04 26.66
N GLY A 248 -32.23 16.31 27.37
CA GLY A 248 -32.81 16.79 28.62
C GLY A 248 -31.83 16.95 29.78
N HIS A 249 -30.64 16.37 29.65
CA HIS A 249 -29.61 16.40 30.70
C HIS A 249 -28.98 17.77 30.87
N VAL A 250 -28.90 18.60 29.82
CA VAL A 250 -28.30 19.94 29.89
C VAL A 250 -28.88 20.79 30.97
N GLU A 251 -30.23 20.88 31.00
CA GLU A 251 -30.96 21.68 31.97
C GLU A 251 -30.79 21.13 33.39
N ILE A 252 -30.99 19.81 33.53
CA ILE A 252 -30.86 19.11 34.82
C ILE A 252 -29.45 19.24 35.40
N PHE A 253 -28.42 19.09 34.58
CA PHE A 253 -27.02 19.20 35.00
C PHE A 253 -26.70 20.65 35.41
N ARG A 254 -27.18 21.62 34.66
CA ARG A 254 -27.01 23.03 34.98
C ARG A 254 -27.69 23.40 36.33
N GLU A 255 -28.92 22.94 36.55
CA GLU A 255 -29.68 23.21 37.78
C GLU A 255 -29.04 22.56 39.01
N ASN A 256 -28.44 21.39 38.85
CA ASN A 256 -27.82 20.66 39.94
C ASN A 256 -26.29 20.92 40.05
N GLY A 257 -25.71 21.84 39.26
CA GLY A 257 -24.32 22.19 39.32
C GLY A 257 -23.37 21.02 38.90
N LEU A 258 -23.83 20.13 38.00
CA LEU A 258 -23.05 18.99 37.52
C LEU A 258 -22.17 19.39 36.33
N PRO A 259 -20.94 18.89 36.24
CA PRO A 259 -19.96 19.32 35.25
C PRO A 259 -20.12 18.70 33.85
N GLY A 260 -21.37 18.70 33.32
CA GLY A 260 -21.65 18.28 31.94
C GLY A 260 -21.00 16.91 31.57
N CYS A 261 -20.12 16.91 30.57
CA CYS A 261 -19.46 15.71 30.05
C CYS A 261 -18.71 14.93 31.16
N ALA A 262 -18.02 15.63 32.06
CA ALA A 262 -17.22 14.99 33.11
C ALA A 262 -18.07 14.29 34.18
N THR A 263 -19.40 14.54 34.25
CA THR A 263 -20.30 13.80 35.13
C THR A 263 -20.34 12.30 34.76
N CYS A 264 -20.23 11.99 33.47
CA CYS A 264 -20.28 10.63 32.96
C CYS A 264 -18.87 10.09 32.62
N HIS A 265 -17.98 10.93 32.09
CA HIS A 265 -16.70 10.51 31.55
C HIS A 265 -15.50 10.74 32.46
N ASP A 266 -15.70 11.36 33.65
CA ASP A 266 -14.59 11.89 34.45
C ASP A 266 -13.86 13.04 33.71
N HIS A 267 -12.71 13.51 34.23
CA HIS A 267 -12.00 14.66 33.68
C HIS A 267 -10.48 14.43 33.51
N HIS A 268 -9.82 13.67 34.37
CA HIS A 268 -8.40 13.30 34.21
C HIS A 268 -8.22 11.82 33.87
N ALA A 269 -9.09 10.95 34.41
CA ALA A 269 -9.05 9.51 34.20
C ALA A 269 -10.00 9.05 33.06
N ILE A 270 -10.17 9.86 32.02
CA ILE A 270 -11.07 9.57 30.91
C ILE A 270 -10.69 8.24 30.25
N GLN A 271 -11.60 7.26 30.30
CA GLN A 271 -11.39 5.95 29.71
C GLN A 271 -11.98 5.88 28.29
N PRO A 272 -11.41 5.05 27.40
CA PRO A 272 -12.01 4.79 26.12
C PRO A 272 -13.43 4.22 26.30
N VAL A 273 -14.33 4.58 25.42
CA VAL A 273 -15.69 4.04 25.38
C VAL A 273 -15.74 3.06 24.22
N ASP A 274 -15.59 1.77 24.55
CA ASP A 274 -15.81 0.64 23.63
C ASP A 274 -17.20 0.02 23.87
N GLU A 275 -17.59 -0.91 23.02
CA GLU A 275 -18.88 -1.60 23.12
C GLU A 275 -19.01 -2.38 24.43
N ALA A 276 -17.91 -3.01 24.89
CA ALA A 276 -17.90 -3.74 26.18
C ALA A 276 -18.12 -2.79 27.37
N SER A 277 -17.64 -1.54 27.28
CA SER A 277 -17.84 -0.53 28.31
C SER A 277 -19.25 0.09 28.31
N LEU A 278 -19.98 0.01 27.17
CA LEU A 278 -21.37 0.43 27.09
C LEU A 278 -22.31 -0.51 27.89
N GLY A 279 -22.00 -1.80 28.02
CA GLY A 279 -22.79 -2.76 28.78
C GLY A 279 -22.73 -2.55 30.30
N ASP A 280 -21.57 -2.74 30.89
CA ASP A 280 -21.41 -2.78 32.37
C ASP A 280 -21.19 -1.37 32.98
N ARG A 281 -20.39 -0.51 32.35
CA ARG A 281 -20.09 0.83 32.90
C ARG A 281 -21.21 1.83 32.77
N SER A 282 -22.01 1.73 31.73
CA SER A 282 -23.17 2.63 31.57
C SER A 282 -24.20 2.40 32.63
N VAL A 283 -24.39 1.15 33.05
CA VAL A 283 -25.26 0.82 34.18
C VAL A 283 -24.75 1.53 35.41
N GLU A 284 -23.47 1.47 35.76
CA GLU A 284 -22.92 2.16 36.93
C GLU A 284 -23.08 3.69 36.89
N VAL A 285 -22.82 4.31 35.73
CA VAL A 285 -22.87 5.76 35.56
C VAL A 285 -24.31 6.25 35.53
N CYS A 286 -25.18 5.63 34.74
CA CYS A 286 -26.59 6.02 34.63
C CYS A 286 -27.35 5.77 35.91
N MET A 287 -27.09 4.64 36.58
CA MET A 287 -27.76 4.25 37.83
C MET A 287 -27.41 5.11 39.06
N ARG A 288 -26.47 6.05 38.93
CA ARG A 288 -26.26 7.09 39.96
C ARG A 288 -27.47 8.02 40.10
N CYS A 289 -28.24 8.16 39.02
CA CYS A 289 -29.39 9.09 38.94
C CYS A 289 -30.67 8.40 38.47
N HIS A 290 -30.60 7.29 37.77
CA HIS A 290 -31.70 6.51 37.22
C HIS A 290 -31.94 5.22 38.01
N GLU A 291 -33.19 4.72 38.03
CA GLU A 291 -33.55 3.46 38.68
C GLU A 291 -33.62 2.31 37.65
N GLU A 292 -33.35 1.09 38.09
CA GLU A 292 -33.47 -0.09 37.25
C GLU A 292 -34.91 -0.25 36.72
N GLY A 293 -35.05 -0.42 35.39
CA GLY A 293 -36.33 -0.62 34.71
C GLY A 293 -37.10 0.67 34.41
N ASP A 294 -36.51 1.85 34.61
CA ASP A 294 -37.08 3.10 34.14
C ASP A 294 -36.97 3.25 32.61
N SER A 295 -37.54 4.32 32.06
CA SER A 295 -37.54 4.57 30.62
C SER A 295 -36.12 4.86 30.05
N ALA A 296 -35.19 5.34 30.88
CA ALA A 296 -33.82 5.65 30.47
C ALA A 296 -32.99 4.36 30.28
N GLY A 297 -33.10 3.40 31.22
CA GLY A 297 -32.47 2.10 31.09
C GLY A 297 -32.93 1.36 29.83
N SER A 298 -34.26 1.30 29.59
CA SER A 298 -34.82 0.67 28.39
C SER A 298 -34.37 1.36 27.09
N ALA A 299 -34.28 2.69 27.07
CA ALA A 299 -33.78 3.42 25.89
C ALA A 299 -32.30 3.12 25.66
N PHE A 300 -31.53 3.05 26.72
CA PHE A 300 -30.12 2.74 26.66
C PHE A 300 -29.86 1.32 26.12
N ASP A 301 -30.52 0.30 26.67
CA ASP A 301 -30.43 -1.09 26.20
C ASP A 301 -30.77 -1.20 24.70
N THR A 302 -31.76 -0.42 24.26
CA THR A 302 -32.14 -0.37 22.85
C THR A 302 -31.05 0.27 21.99
N MET A 303 -30.43 1.36 22.44
CA MET A 303 -29.31 2.02 21.71
C MET A 303 -28.09 1.10 21.64
N ALA A 304 -27.73 0.48 22.75
CA ALA A 304 -26.64 -0.51 22.78
C ALA A 304 -26.91 -1.66 21.80
N GLY A 305 -28.12 -2.25 21.86
CA GLY A 305 -28.49 -3.32 20.94
C GLY A 305 -28.47 -2.95 19.45
N VAL A 306 -28.71 -1.68 19.08
CA VAL A 306 -28.55 -1.20 17.71
C VAL A 306 -27.08 -1.18 17.30
N LEU A 307 -26.18 -0.72 18.18
CA LEU A 307 -24.75 -0.66 17.90
C LEU A 307 -24.15 -2.07 17.82
N ASP A 308 -24.49 -2.95 18.77
CA ASP A 308 -24.05 -4.35 18.79
C ASP A 308 -24.49 -5.08 17.51
N SER A 309 -25.73 -4.82 17.07
CA SER A 309 -26.26 -5.42 15.84
C SER A 309 -25.48 -4.95 14.62
N LEU A 310 -25.15 -3.66 14.53
CA LEU A 310 -24.37 -3.12 13.42
C LEU A 310 -22.97 -3.70 13.41
N GLU A 311 -22.32 -3.80 14.56
CA GLU A 311 -20.96 -4.38 14.66
C GLU A 311 -20.95 -5.85 14.26
N TRP A 312 -21.94 -6.63 14.73
CA TRP A 312 -22.09 -8.02 14.35
C TRP A 312 -22.29 -8.20 12.84
N GLU A 313 -23.16 -7.40 12.21
CA GLU A 313 -23.42 -7.47 10.78
C GLU A 313 -22.18 -7.06 9.97
N VAL A 314 -21.41 -6.07 10.43
CA VAL A 314 -20.11 -5.70 9.80
C VAL A 314 -19.15 -6.88 9.82
N SER A 315 -18.97 -7.50 10.98
CA SER A 315 -18.07 -8.65 11.14
C SER A 315 -18.51 -9.85 10.30
N GLU A 316 -19.83 -10.10 10.19
CA GLU A 316 -20.38 -11.14 9.31
C GLU A 316 -20.09 -10.85 7.84
N ALA A 317 -20.36 -9.62 7.38
CA ALA A 317 -20.15 -9.21 6.00
C ALA A 317 -18.67 -9.28 5.61
N GLU A 318 -17.79 -8.79 6.48
CA GLU A 318 -16.33 -8.87 6.31
C GLU A 318 -15.88 -10.32 6.20
N GLY A 319 -16.34 -11.19 7.11
CA GLY A 319 -16.00 -12.60 7.07
C GLY A 319 -16.40 -13.30 5.77
N ILE A 320 -17.60 -12.97 5.24
CA ILE A 320 -18.07 -13.49 3.95
C ILE A 320 -17.22 -12.98 2.78
N LEU A 321 -16.84 -11.70 2.79
CA LEU A 321 -16.01 -11.10 1.76
C LEU A 321 -14.60 -11.70 1.78
N LEU A 322 -13.98 -11.85 2.95
CA LEU A 322 -12.66 -12.47 3.10
C LEU A 322 -12.66 -13.93 2.64
N ASP A 323 -13.72 -14.70 2.95
CA ASP A 323 -13.86 -16.08 2.43
C ASP A 323 -13.96 -16.10 0.89
N ALA A 324 -14.62 -15.10 0.30
CA ALA A 324 -14.69 -14.97 -1.16
C ALA A 324 -13.33 -14.57 -1.76
N GLU A 325 -12.59 -13.65 -1.12
CA GLU A 325 -11.25 -13.22 -1.52
C GLU A 325 -10.26 -14.39 -1.47
N ASP A 326 -10.24 -15.15 -0.39
CA ASP A 326 -9.41 -16.35 -0.21
C ASP A 326 -9.65 -17.41 -1.29
N ARG A 327 -10.85 -17.45 -1.85
CA ARG A 327 -11.19 -18.29 -2.99
C ARG A 327 -10.85 -17.67 -4.35
N GLY A 328 -10.20 -16.49 -4.35
CA GLY A 328 -9.77 -15.79 -5.55
C GLY A 328 -10.88 -15.04 -6.29
N MET A 329 -11.94 -14.68 -5.58
CA MET A 329 -13.01 -13.84 -6.13
C MET A 329 -12.69 -12.36 -5.93
N GLU A 330 -13.10 -11.53 -6.88
CA GLU A 330 -12.87 -10.09 -6.83
C GLU A 330 -13.94 -9.40 -5.97
N VAL A 331 -13.55 -9.02 -4.75
CA VAL A 331 -14.42 -8.37 -3.76
C VAL A 331 -13.77 -7.14 -3.10
N SER A 332 -12.57 -6.72 -3.56
CA SER A 332 -11.81 -5.60 -2.97
C SER A 332 -12.59 -4.29 -2.92
N GLN A 333 -13.44 -4.04 -3.92
CA GLN A 333 -14.30 -2.86 -3.90
C GLN A 333 -15.34 -2.93 -2.76
N ALA A 334 -15.89 -4.09 -2.47
CA ALA A 334 -16.87 -4.26 -1.39
C ALA A 334 -16.21 -4.18 0.00
N LEU A 335 -14.98 -4.70 0.14
CA LEU A 335 -14.17 -4.54 1.36
C LEU A 335 -13.85 -3.06 1.61
N PHE A 336 -13.45 -2.33 0.58
CA PHE A 336 -13.19 -0.89 0.69
C PHE A 336 -14.44 -0.10 1.05
N GLU A 337 -15.59 -0.40 0.43
CA GLU A 337 -16.88 0.25 0.78
C GLU A 337 -17.33 -0.09 2.21
N LEU A 338 -16.96 -1.29 2.71
CA LEU A 338 -17.29 -1.68 4.08
C LEU A 338 -16.54 -0.83 5.11
N GLU A 339 -15.36 -0.30 4.80
CA GLU A 339 -14.63 0.63 5.67
C GLU A 339 -15.46 1.90 5.97
N ASP A 340 -16.31 2.33 5.04
CA ASP A 340 -17.18 3.49 5.23
C ASP A 340 -18.22 3.30 6.37
N VAL A 341 -18.49 2.05 6.78
CA VAL A 341 -19.37 1.77 7.93
C VAL A 341 -18.80 2.34 9.22
N THR A 342 -17.48 2.46 9.36
CA THR A 342 -16.82 3.07 10.52
C THR A 342 -17.35 4.50 10.78
N ASN A 343 -17.64 5.25 9.72
CA ASN A 343 -18.25 6.58 9.85
C ASN A 343 -19.67 6.49 10.44
N ALA A 344 -20.50 5.57 9.94
CA ALA A 344 -21.85 5.38 10.45
C ALA A 344 -21.84 4.90 11.92
N GLN A 345 -20.93 3.99 12.28
CA GLN A 345 -20.72 3.57 13.67
C GLN A 345 -20.33 4.75 14.56
N THR A 346 -19.36 5.56 14.11
CA THR A 346 -18.90 6.75 14.85
C THR A 346 -20.04 7.76 15.05
N HIS A 347 -20.84 8.01 14.02
CA HIS A 347 -22.00 8.89 14.10
C HIS A 347 -23.08 8.32 15.03
N ALA A 348 -23.38 7.03 14.92
CA ALA A 348 -24.36 6.37 15.79
C ALA A 348 -23.93 6.38 17.27
N ARG A 349 -22.64 6.09 17.55
CA ARG A 349 -22.05 6.22 18.91
C ARG A 349 -22.11 7.67 19.39
N SER A 350 -21.83 8.63 18.54
CA SER A 350 -21.95 10.05 18.88
C SER A 350 -23.39 10.44 19.24
N ALA A 351 -24.38 9.89 18.51
CA ALA A 351 -25.79 10.18 18.68
C ALA A 351 -26.37 9.67 20.02
N ILE A 352 -25.65 8.77 20.73
CA ILE A 352 -26.02 8.35 22.11
C ILE A 352 -26.17 9.58 23.03
N HIS A 353 -25.37 10.61 22.82
CA HIS A 353 -25.39 11.84 23.63
C HIS A 353 -26.69 12.65 23.49
N THR A 354 -27.58 12.27 22.56
CA THR A 354 -28.97 12.76 22.54
C THR A 354 -29.84 12.11 23.61
N PHE A 355 -29.42 10.94 24.15
CA PHE A 355 -30.19 10.07 25.06
C PHE A 355 -31.54 9.66 24.47
N LYS A 356 -31.61 9.51 23.13
CA LYS A 356 -32.82 9.12 22.39
C LYS A 356 -32.46 8.00 21.41
N VAL A 357 -33.34 7.01 21.27
CA VAL A 357 -33.18 5.85 20.40
C VAL A 357 -33.17 6.22 18.91
N ASP A 358 -34.10 7.10 18.51
CA ASP A 358 -34.32 7.40 17.09
C ASP A 358 -33.10 8.03 16.38
N PRO A 359 -32.38 9.00 16.96
CA PRO A 359 -31.14 9.50 16.36
C PRO A 359 -30.08 8.39 16.16
N VAL A 360 -29.86 7.54 17.16
CA VAL A 360 -28.89 6.44 17.07
C VAL A 360 -29.26 5.46 15.94
N ARG A 361 -30.55 5.10 15.88
CA ARG A 361 -31.04 4.21 14.80
C ARG A 361 -30.93 4.86 13.43
N THR A 362 -31.14 6.16 13.32
CA THR A 362 -31.06 6.91 12.06
C THR A 362 -29.61 6.90 11.54
N GLU A 363 -28.64 7.19 12.41
CA GLU A 363 -27.22 7.17 12.04
C GLU A 363 -26.73 5.75 11.72
N ALA A 364 -27.11 4.76 12.51
CA ALA A 364 -26.78 3.36 12.27
C ALA A 364 -27.35 2.82 10.93
N GLN A 365 -28.50 3.36 10.47
CA GLN A 365 -29.16 2.90 9.24
C GLN A 365 -28.27 3.01 8.01
N ALA A 366 -27.42 4.04 7.93
CA ALA A 366 -26.46 4.19 6.84
C ALA A 366 -25.46 3.03 6.84
N GLY A 367 -24.98 2.62 8.01
CA GLY A 367 -24.10 1.48 8.19
C GLY A 367 -24.76 0.16 7.76
N PHE A 368 -25.98 -0.13 8.21
CA PHE A 368 -26.73 -1.32 7.82
C PHE A 368 -26.91 -1.43 6.30
N VAL A 369 -27.18 -0.32 5.61
CA VAL A 369 -27.30 -0.31 4.14
C VAL A 369 -25.99 -0.67 3.45
N ILE A 370 -24.86 -0.22 3.98
CA ILE A 370 -23.53 -0.55 3.43
C ILE A 370 -23.23 -2.03 3.68
N THR A 371 -23.46 -2.48 4.91
CA THR A 371 -23.21 -3.86 5.34
C THR A 371 -24.04 -4.87 4.54
N ASP A 372 -25.34 -4.59 4.32
CA ASP A 372 -26.21 -5.42 3.50
C ASP A 372 -25.67 -5.56 2.06
N ARG A 373 -25.24 -4.46 1.45
CA ARG A 373 -24.65 -4.49 0.10
C ARG A 373 -23.35 -5.29 0.06
N ALA A 374 -22.49 -5.12 1.06
CA ALA A 374 -21.23 -5.84 1.18
C ALA A 374 -21.47 -7.34 1.32
N ARG A 375 -22.39 -7.73 2.21
CA ARG A 375 -22.81 -9.12 2.40
C ARG A 375 -23.39 -9.72 1.11
N ASP A 376 -24.32 -9.03 0.45
CA ASP A 376 -24.93 -9.49 -0.79
C ASP A 376 -23.87 -9.68 -1.89
N ARG A 377 -22.87 -8.79 -1.96
CA ARG A 377 -21.75 -8.92 -2.89
C ARG A 377 -20.89 -10.14 -2.58
N GLY A 378 -20.57 -10.37 -1.32
CA GLY A 378 -19.80 -11.54 -0.87
C GLY A 378 -20.53 -12.84 -1.17
N VAL A 379 -21.82 -12.92 -0.83
CA VAL A 379 -22.67 -14.09 -1.14
C VAL A 379 -22.73 -14.35 -2.64
N ALA A 380 -22.90 -13.30 -3.46
CA ALA A 380 -22.92 -13.44 -4.91
C ALA A 380 -21.56 -13.93 -5.46
N ALA A 381 -20.45 -13.44 -4.90
CA ALA A 381 -19.11 -13.87 -5.28
C ALA A 381 -18.87 -15.36 -4.95
N LEU A 382 -19.29 -15.82 -3.78
CA LEU A 382 -19.21 -17.24 -3.40
C LEU A 382 -20.07 -18.12 -4.30
N ALA A 383 -21.30 -17.68 -4.64
CA ALA A 383 -22.16 -18.40 -5.57
C ALA A 383 -21.53 -18.46 -6.98
N GLU A 384 -20.91 -17.40 -7.44
CA GLU A 384 -20.17 -17.38 -8.71
C GLU A 384 -18.96 -18.31 -8.70
N TYR A 385 -18.22 -18.36 -7.59
CA TYR A 385 -17.12 -19.31 -7.40
C TYR A 385 -17.60 -20.76 -7.56
N ASP A 386 -18.69 -21.11 -6.88
CA ASP A 386 -19.26 -22.46 -6.95
C ASP A 386 -19.74 -22.81 -8.37
N PHE A 387 -20.36 -21.84 -9.06
CA PHE A 387 -20.75 -21.99 -10.45
C PHE A 387 -19.55 -22.22 -11.38
N ARG A 388 -18.48 -21.41 -11.23
CA ARG A 388 -17.23 -21.58 -12.01
C ARG A 388 -16.57 -22.92 -11.72
N ARG A 389 -16.55 -23.36 -10.47
CA ARG A 389 -15.99 -24.65 -10.06
C ARG A 389 -16.77 -25.84 -10.66
N MET A 390 -18.08 -25.76 -10.66
CA MET A 390 -18.91 -26.78 -11.35
C MET A 390 -18.65 -26.79 -12.87
N GLY A 391 -18.57 -25.61 -13.49
CA GLY A 391 -18.24 -25.47 -14.92
C GLY A 391 -16.86 -26.03 -15.25
N LEU A 392 -15.85 -25.75 -14.42
CA LEU A 392 -14.51 -26.32 -14.57
C LEU A 392 -14.51 -27.85 -14.43
N GLY A 393 -15.25 -28.38 -13.46
CA GLY A 393 -15.42 -29.83 -13.28
C GLY A 393 -16.06 -30.51 -14.50
N LEU A 394 -17.09 -29.88 -15.06
CA LEU A 394 -17.74 -30.37 -16.29
C LEU A 394 -16.77 -30.31 -17.48
N ALA A 395 -16.07 -29.18 -17.67
CA ALA A 395 -15.09 -29.03 -18.75
C ALA A 395 -13.95 -30.07 -18.62
N ALA A 396 -13.43 -30.26 -17.41
CA ALA A 396 -12.41 -31.28 -17.15
C ALA A 396 -12.92 -32.69 -17.45
N GLY A 397 -14.16 -33.00 -17.11
CA GLY A 397 -14.82 -34.28 -17.47
C GLY A 397 -14.93 -34.49 -18.99
N ILE A 398 -15.33 -33.46 -19.73
CA ILE A 398 -15.40 -33.49 -21.19
C ILE A 398 -14.00 -33.71 -21.80
N ILE A 399 -13.00 -32.95 -21.33
CA ILE A 399 -11.61 -33.07 -21.78
C ILE A 399 -11.09 -34.50 -21.52
N LEU A 400 -11.33 -35.03 -20.32
CA LEU A 400 -10.93 -36.38 -19.97
C LEU A 400 -11.57 -37.42 -20.91
N LEU A 401 -12.87 -37.25 -21.22
CA LEU A 401 -13.59 -38.14 -22.16
C LEU A 401 -13.00 -38.05 -23.57
N LEU A 402 -12.65 -36.84 -24.04
CA LEU A 402 -11.99 -36.64 -25.33
C LEU A 402 -10.61 -37.29 -25.36
N VAL A 403 -9.83 -37.13 -24.31
CA VAL A 403 -8.50 -37.78 -24.19
C VAL A 403 -8.63 -39.29 -24.20
N MET A 404 -9.58 -39.86 -23.45
CA MET A 404 -9.84 -41.30 -23.43
C MET A 404 -10.23 -41.80 -24.83
N THR A 405 -11.11 -41.07 -25.52
CA THR A 405 -11.53 -41.42 -26.89
C THR A 405 -10.36 -41.37 -27.87
N LEU A 406 -9.50 -40.33 -27.75
CA LEU A 406 -8.30 -40.20 -28.57
C LEU A 406 -7.32 -41.34 -28.32
N LEU A 407 -7.05 -41.67 -27.05
CA LEU A 407 -6.18 -42.79 -26.68
C LEU A 407 -6.72 -44.14 -27.23
N PHE A 408 -8.06 -44.33 -27.20
CA PHE A 408 -8.68 -45.50 -27.78
C PHE A 408 -8.46 -45.54 -29.30
N LYS A 409 -8.61 -44.40 -29.99
CA LYS A 409 -8.36 -44.29 -31.43
C LYS A 409 -6.91 -44.51 -31.80
N ILE A 410 -5.97 -44.02 -31.01
CA ILE A 410 -4.53 -44.26 -31.19
C ILE A 410 -4.25 -45.76 -31.07
N ARG A 411 -4.77 -46.44 -30.04
CA ARG A 411 -4.59 -47.90 -29.89
C ARG A 411 -5.20 -48.70 -31.04
N GLU A 412 -6.35 -48.28 -31.56
CA GLU A 412 -6.98 -48.90 -32.73
C GLU A 412 -6.09 -48.71 -33.97
N ALA A 413 -5.49 -47.53 -34.16
CA ALA A 413 -4.55 -47.27 -35.26
C ALA A 413 -3.25 -48.11 -35.11
N ASP A 414 -2.67 -48.14 -33.91
CA ASP A 414 -1.49 -48.96 -33.62
C ASP A 414 -1.71 -50.45 -33.88
N ALA A 415 -2.91 -50.99 -33.54
CA ALA A 415 -3.25 -52.36 -33.80
C ALA A 415 -3.36 -52.65 -35.32
N ARG A 416 -3.94 -51.72 -36.12
CA ARG A 416 -3.97 -51.84 -37.59
C ARG A 416 -2.58 -51.79 -38.21
N ILE A 417 -1.72 -50.92 -37.71
CA ILE A 417 -0.32 -50.81 -38.15
C ILE A 417 0.41 -52.13 -37.83
N ALA A 418 0.25 -52.67 -36.63
CA ALA A 418 0.85 -53.97 -36.26
C ALA A 418 0.37 -55.12 -37.14
N GLU A 419 -0.92 -55.16 -37.54
CA GLU A 419 -1.49 -56.14 -38.45
C GLU A 419 -0.90 -56.00 -39.87
N LEU A 420 -0.76 -54.77 -40.39
CA LEU A 420 -0.10 -54.47 -41.65
C LEU A 420 1.40 -54.89 -41.63
N LEU A 421 2.10 -54.58 -40.53
CA LEU A 421 3.51 -54.98 -40.33
C LEU A 421 3.69 -56.50 -40.31
N ALA A 422 2.76 -57.23 -39.67
CA ALA A 422 2.76 -58.67 -39.64
C ALA A 422 2.49 -59.29 -41.05
N MET A 423 1.59 -58.70 -41.83
CA MET A 423 1.35 -59.12 -43.22
C MET A 423 2.56 -58.90 -44.11
N ILE A 424 3.28 -57.75 -43.93
CA ILE A 424 4.48 -57.41 -44.72
C ILE A 424 5.64 -58.30 -44.29
N GLY A 425 5.84 -58.52 -42.99
CA GLY A 425 6.87 -59.43 -42.48
C GLY A 425 6.63 -60.88 -42.96
N GLY A 426 5.39 -61.35 -42.94
CA GLY A 426 5.00 -62.63 -43.50
C GLY A 426 5.21 -62.73 -45.03
N PHE A 427 5.08 -61.61 -45.73
CA PHE A 427 5.38 -61.53 -47.17
C PHE A 427 6.87 -61.65 -47.46
N PHE A 428 7.73 -60.96 -46.75
CA PHE A 428 9.16 -61.06 -46.91
C PHE A 428 9.68 -62.44 -46.57
N ASP A 429 9.17 -63.07 -45.49
CA ASP A 429 9.57 -64.44 -45.11
C ASP A 429 9.07 -65.51 -46.09
N THR A 430 7.86 -65.39 -46.62
CA THR A 430 7.25 -66.40 -47.49
C THR A 430 7.62 -66.20 -48.95
N THR A 431 7.78 -64.98 -49.44
CA THR A 431 8.06 -64.70 -50.86
C THR A 431 9.53 -64.65 -51.18
N MET A 432 10.38 -64.32 -50.21
CA MET A 432 11.85 -64.28 -50.35
C MET A 432 12.52 -65.59 -49.93
N GLY A 433 11.81 -66.43 -49.14
CA GLY A 433 12.35 -67.69 -48.62
C GLY A 433 11.95 -68.97 -49.41
N ALA A 434 10.99 -68.91 -50.31
CA ALA A 434 10.51 -70.06 -50.99
C ALA A 434 10.56 -69.95 -52.52
N SER A 435 11.48 -70.69 -53.11
CA SER A 435 11.42 -71.09 -54.52
C SER A 435 10.27 -72.07 -54.70
N GLY A 436 9.06 -71.62 -55.01
CA GLY A 436 7.98 -72.49 -55.42
C GLY A 436 6.55 -72.15 -54.99
N GLY A 437 5.80 -71.41 -55.84
CA GLY A 437 4.50 -71.97 -56.13
C GLY A 437 3.23 -71.30 -55.62
N MET A 438 3.17 -70.02 -55.22
CA MET A 438 1.90 -69.29 -55.12
C MET A 438 2.02 -67.93 -55.76
N PRO A 439 1.04 -67.45 -56.55
CA PRO A 439 1.11 -66.15 -57.13
C PRO A 439 1.08 -65.07 -56.00
N PRO A 440 1.97 -64.06 -56.08
CA PRO A 440 2.02 -63.00 -55.07
C PRO A 440 0.68 -62.27 -55.04
N THR A 441 0.31 -61.85 -53.84
CA THR A 441 -0.89 -61.03 -53.65
C THR A 441 -0.73 -59.66 -54.37
N HIS A 442 -1.86 -59.08 -54.73
CA HIS A 442 -1.85 -57.72 -55.37
C HIS A 442 -1.15 -56.68 -54.54
N GLU A 443 -1.13 -56.85 -53.23
CA GLU A 443 -0.44 -55.99 -52.26
C GLU A 443 1.08 -56.18 -52.28
N ALA A 444 1.54 -57.43 -52.45
CA ALA A 444 2.93 -57.77 -52.60
C ALA A 444 3.55 -57.14 -53.86
N MET A 445 2.79 -57.08 -54.90
CA MET A 445 3.18 -56.46 -56.17
C MET A 445 3.28 -54.93 -56.05
N ARG A 446 2.39 -54.31 -55.26
CA ARG A 446 2.44 -52.89 -54.95
C ARG A 446 3.69 -52.55 -54.17
N LEU A 447 4.01 -53.33 -53.13
CA LEU A 447 5.20 -53.15 -52.31
C LEU A 447 6.48 -53.30 -53.15
N ALA A 448 6.55 -54.25 -54.04
CA ALA A 448 7.68 -54.45 -54.91
C ALA A 448 7.92 -53.27 -55.87
N ALA A 449 6.85 -52.76 -56.46
CA ALA A 449 6.89 -51.58 -57.31
C ALA A 449 7.27 -50.29 -56.52
N CYS A 450 6.72 -50.11 -55.30
CA CYS A 450 7.13 -49.03 -54.42
C CYS A 450 8.60 -49.11 -53.99
N GLY A 451 9.13 -50.32 -53.73
CA GLY A 451 10.51 -50.53 -53.44
C GLY A 451 11.44 -50.12 -54.61
N ILE A 452 11.06 -50.41 -55.85
CA ILE A 452 11.79 -50.00 -57.04
C ILE A 452 11.79 -48.46 -57.18
N LEU A 453 10.63 -47.84 -56.95
CA LEU A 453 10.49 -46.37 -56.98
C LEU A 453 11.33 -45.69 -55.88
N LEU A 454 11.36 -46.28 -54.69
CA LEU A 454 12.16 -45.76 -53.59
C LEU A 454 13.67 -45.90 -53.88
N GLU A 455 14.13 -47.00 -54.47
CA GLU A 455 15.52 -47.14 -54.84
C GLU A 455 16.00 -46.09 -55.88
N ALA A 456 15.08 -45.59 -56.71
CA ALA A 456 15.38 -44.52 -57.66
C ALA A 456 15.76 -43.20 -56.97
N THR A 457 15.16 -42.89 -55.83
CA THR A 457 15.41 -41.67 -55.06
C THR A 457 16.71 -41.71 -54.27
N TYR A 458 17.39 -42.83 -54.20
CA TYR A 458 18.66 -42.97 -53.47
C TYR A 458 19.88 -43.16 -54.40
N VAL A 459 19.72 -42.92 -55.69
CA VAL A 459 20.79 -43.16 -56.67
C VAL A 459 21.96 -42.20 -56.52
N ASP A 460 21.69 -41.01 -56.08
CA ASP A 460 22.69 -39.94 -55.88
C ASP A 460 23.12 -39.74 -54.42
N ASP A 461 22.77 -40.64 -53.52
CA ASP A 461 23.05 -40.59 -52.08
C ASP A 461 22.35 -39.43 -51.34
N SER A 462 21.44 -38.69 -51.97
CA SER A 462 20.63 -37.64 -51.39
C SER A 462 19.15 -37.92 -51.63
N PHE A 463 18.34 -37.82 -50.57
CA PHE A 463 16.87 -37.90 -50.67
C PHE A 463 16.29 -36.57 -50.27
N SER A 464 16.00 -35.73 -51.23
CA SER A 464 15.50 -34.39 -51.01
C SER A 464 14.03 -34.39 -50.55
N ASP A 465 13.60 -33.30 -49.86
CA ASP A 465 12.22 -33.13 -49.48
C ASP A 465 11.28 -32.99 -50.68
N GLU A 466 11.80 -32.52 -51.82
CA GLU A 466 11.09 -32.39 -53.09
C GLU A 466 10.86 -33.77 -53.71
N GLU A 467 11.87 -34.59 -53.81
CA GLU A 467 11.75 -36.00 -54.29
C GLU A 467 10.83 -36.80 -53.38
N ARG A 468 10.93 -36.64 -52.06
CA ARG A 468 10.03 -37.26 -51.11
C ARG A 468 8.60 -36.84 -51.34
N GLY A 469 8.34 -35.55 -51.55
CA GLY A 469 7.00 -35.01 -51.85
C GLY A 469 6.42 -35.60 -53.14
N HIS A 470 7.24 -35.69 -54.17
CA HIS A 470 6.85 -36.28 -55.46
C HIS A 470 6.58 -37.78 -55.37
N LEU A 471 7.41 -38.52 -54.67
CA LEU A 471 7.24 -39.96 -54.42
C LEU A 471 5.95 -40.21 -53.60
N ILE A 472 5.66 -39.44 -52.56
CA ILE A 472 4.43 -39.54 -51.77
C ILE A 472 3.20 -39.36 -52.68
N GLU A 473 3.23 -38.32 -53.53
CA GLU A 473 2.08 -37.98 -54.37
C GLU A 473 1.90 -39.07 -55.47
N LEU A 474 2.97 -39.60 -56.02
CA LEU A 474 2.96 -40.66 -57.00
C LEU A 474 2.38 -41.96 -56.40
N ILE A 475 2.85 -42.38 -55.22
CA ILE A 475 2.37 -43.56 -54.50
C ILE A 475 0.91 -43.40 -54.14
N ARG A 476 0.52 -42.21 -53.64
CA ARG A 476 -0.85 -41.85 -53.25
C ARG A 476 -1.80 -42.02 -54.43
N THR A 477 -1.43 -41.42 -55.56
CA THR A 477 -2.27 -41.41 -56.79
C THR A 477 -2.40 -42.80 -57.41
N ARG A 478 -1.29 -43.53 -57.46
CA ARG A 478 -1.25 -44.86 -58.09
C ARG A 478 -2.00 -45.94 -57.28
N TYR A 479 -1.89 -45.86 -55.94
CA TYR A 479 -2.45 -46.89 -55.05
C TYR A 479 -3.68 -46.49 -54.28
N GLY A 480 -4.15 -45.23 -54.44
CA GLY A 480 -5.35 -44.73 -53.77
C GLY A 480 -5.19 -44.54 -52.27
N LEU A 481 -3.95 -44.28 -51.79
CA LEU A 481 -3.62 -44.08 -50.39
C LEU A 481 -3.83 -42.67 -49.93
N VAL A 482 -4.13 -42.44 -48.62
CA VAL A 482 -4.05 -41.13 -48.02
C VAL A 482 -2.59 -40.81 -47.68
N ARG A 483 -2.27 -39.49 -47.50
CA ARG A 483 -0.89 -39.05 -47.36
C ARG A 483 -0.14 -39.75 -46.22
N SER A 484 -0.78 -39.91 -45.05
CA SER A 484 -0.20 -40.61 -43.91
C SER A 484 0.13 -42.08 -44.20
N GLU A 485 -0.70 -42.76 -44.98
CA GLU A 485 -0.47 -44.17 -45.37
C GLU A 485 0.68 -44.30 -46.37
N ALA A 486 0.84 -43.32 -47.28
CA ALA A 486 1.96 -43.27 -48.19
C ALA A 486 3.27 -42.98 -47.47
N ASP A 487 3.30 -42.03 -46.50
CA ASP A 487 4.46 -41.77 -45.65
C ASP A 487 4.89 -43.00 -44.84
N GLU A 488 3.92 -43.71 -44.25
CA GLU A 488 4.20 -44.95 -43.50
C GLU A 488 4.74 -46.06 -44.39
N LEU A 489 4.19 -46.19 -45.59
CA LEU A 489 4.67 -47.19 -46.55
C LEU A 489 6.13 -46.89 -46.98
N ILE A 490 6.47 -45.64 -47.24
CA ILE A 490 7.82 -45.20 -47.57
C ILE A 490 8.76 -45.53 -46.41
N ALA A 491 8.39 -45.12 -45.17
CA ALA A 491 9.21 -45.37 -43.98
C ALA A 491 9.46 -46.86 -43.74
N LEU A 492 8.45 -47.68 -44.00
CA LEU A 492 8.54 -49.11 -43.88
C LEU A 492 9.51 -49.73 -44.92
N VAL A 493 9.39 -49.37 -46.17
CA VAL A 493 10.27 -49.85 -47.23
C VAL A 493 11.71 -49.35 -47.00
N GLN A 494 11.88 -48.11 -46.47
CA GLN A 494 13.19 -47.61 -46.06
C GLN A 494 13.85 -48.43 -44.96
N ALA A 495 13.05 -48.81 -43.94
CA ALA A 495 13.58 -49.63 -42.82
C ALA A 495 14.00 -51.04 -43.24
N GLN A 496 13.49 -51.57 -44.34
CA GLN A 496 13.75 -52.92 -44.88
C GLN A 496 14.85 -52.91 -45.96
N ARG A 497 15.39 -51.75 -46.30
CA ARG A 497 16.34 -51.60 -47.41
C ARG A 497 17.65 -52.33 -47.13
N SER A 498 18.03 -53.30 -48.00
CA SER A 498 19.24 -54.10 -47.89
C SER A 498 20.22 -53.88 -49.06
N GLY A 499 19.99 -52.90 -49.94
CA GLY A 499 20.90 -52.51 -51.03
C GLY A 499 20.64 -53.22 -52.39
N PRO A 500 21.64 -53.20 -53.32
CA PRO A 500 21.43 -53.58 -54.75
C PRO A 500 20.97 -55.03 -55.02
N VAL A 501 21.15 -55.91 -54.09
CA VAL A 501 20.68 -57.31 -54.20
C VAL A 501 19.16 -57.39 -54.15
N GLU A 502 18.56 -56.47 -53.42
CA GLU A 502 17.10 -56.38 -53.24
C GLU A 502 16.40 -55.84 -54.49
N LEU A 503 17.00 -54.83 -55.16
CA LEU A 503 16.49 -54.28 -56.41
C LEU A 503 16.29 -55.35 -57.47
N GLY A 504 17.28 -56.28 -57.61
CA GLY A 504 17.18 -57.39 -58.54
C GLY A 504 15.98 -58.33 -58.25
N ARG A 505 15.72 -58.61 -56.96
CA ARG A 505 14.59 -59.44 -56.53
C ARG A 505 13.23 -58.77 -56.75
N LEU A 506 13.15 -57.50 -56.42
CA LEU A 506 11.93 -56.70 -56.62
C LEU A 506 11.60 -56.59 -58.12
N ALA A 507 12.60 -56.31 -58.93
CA ALA A 507 12.44 -56.25 -60.39
C ALA A 507 12.07 -57.59 -61.03
N ASP A 508 12.63 -58.70 -60.54
CA ASP A 508 12.26 -60.04 -60.99
C ASP A 508 10.78 -60.37 -60.66
N LEU A 509 10.33 -60.00 -59.46
CA LEU A 509 8.93 -60.15 -59.03
C LEU A 509 7.99 -59.34 -59.93
N VAL A 510 8.30 -58.09 -60.16
CA VAL A 510 7.50 -57.16 -60.99
C VAL A 510 7.52 -57.65 -62.46
N SER A 511 8.69 -58.07 -62.99
CA SER A 511 8.80 -58.50 -64.39
C SER A 511 8.05 -59.76 -64.72
N ARG A 512 7.87 -60.67 -63.74
CA ARG A 512 7.12 -61.91 -63.91
C ARG A 512 5.59 -61.75 -63.87
N HIS A 513 5.11 -60.72 -63.16
CA HIS A 513 3.72 -60.58 -62.87
C HIS A 513 3.04 -59.35 -63.49
N TYR A 514 3.82 -58.33 -63.84
CA TYR A 514 3.29 -57.15 -64.56
C TYR A 514 3.21 -57.42 -66.06
N SER A 515 2.18 -56.96 -66.70
CA SER A 515 2.11 -56.88 -68.15
C SER A 515 3.14 -55.95 -68.72
N GLU A 516 3.42 -56.06 -69.98
CA GLU A 516 4.39 -55.18 -70.70
C GLU A 516 3.97 -53.67 -70.56
N SER A 517 2.68 -53.40 -70.64
CA SER A 517 2.12 -52.07 -70.44
C SER A 517 2.32 -51.54 -69.02
N GLU A 518 2.20 -52.38 -68.02
CA GLU A 518 2.40 -52.00 -66.59
C GLU A 518 3.88 -51.78 -66.28
N ARG A 519 4.78 -52.60 -66.83
CA ARG A 519 6.21 -52.40 -66.70
C ARG A 519 6.68 -51.11 -67.39
N ARG A 520 6.13 -50.83 -68.59
CA ARG A 520 6.37 -49.56 -69.27
C ARG A 520 5.86 -48.35 -68.48
N ALA A 521 4.70 -48.46 -67.88
CA ALA A 521 4.15 -47.40 -67.01
C ALA A 521 5.05 -47.18 -65.79
N LEU A 522 5.58 -48.22 -65.11
CA LEU A 522 6.49 -48.09 -64.01
C LEU A 522 7.82 -47.42 -64.41
N VAL A 523 8.38 -47.77 -65.60
CA VAL A 523 9.58 -47.11 -66.11
C VAL A 523 9.33 -45.63 -66.43
N LYS A 524 8.11 -45.30 -66.91
CA LYS A 524 7.73 -43.89 -67.10
C LYS A 524 7.64 -43.11 -65.78
N GLU A 525 7.07 -43.73 -64.76
CA GLU A 525 7.02 -43.14 -63.40
C GLU A 525 8.39 -42.96 -62.78
N LEU A 526 9.29 -43.93 -62.95
CA LEU A 526 10.69 -43.82 -62.55
C LEU A 526 11.38 -42.64 -63.21
N TRP A 527 11.16 -42.40 -64.53
CA TRP A 527 11.66 -41.20 -65.23
C TRP A 527 11.10 -39.92 -64.63
N GLY A 528 9.78 -39.89 -64.33
CA GLY A 528 9.18 -38.74 -63.68
C GLY A 528 9.78 -38.40 -62.31
N LEU A 529 10.17 -39.43 -61.54
CA LEU A 529 10.80 -39.27 -60.26
C LEU A 529 12.23 -38.80 -60.39
N VAL A 530 13.02 -39.38 -61.30
CA VAL A 530 14.39 -39.02 -61.57
C VAL A 530 14.52 -37.59 -62.16
N TYR A 531 13.51 -37.07 -62.88
CA TYR A 531 13.45 -35.72 -63.40
C TYR A 531 12.85 -34.70 -62.43
N SER A 532 12.46 -35.11 -61.22
CA SER A 532 11.73 -34.26 -60.29
C SER A 532 12.50 -33.02 -59.83
N ASP A 533 13.81 -33.07 -59.77
CA ASP A 533 14.74 -31.97 -59.40
C ASP A 533 15.23 -31.16 -60.63
N GLY A 534 14.94 -31.59 -61.85
CA GLY A 534 15.32 -30.94 -63.10
C GLY A 534 16.77 -31.17 -63.52
N VAL A 535 17.54 -31.99 -62.85
CA VAL A 535 18.97 -32.29 -63.17
C VAL A 535 19.16 -33.80 -63.31
N LEU A 536 19.51 -34.26 -64.46
CA LEU A 536 19.75 -35.69 -64.74
C LEU A 536 21.24 -36.04 -64.59
N THR A 537 21.57 -36.86 -63.64
CA THR A 537 22.95 -37.29 -63.38
C THR A 537 23.31 -38.57 -64.17
N GLU A 538 24.62 -38.80 -64.40
CA GLU A 538 25.10 -40.05 -65.04
C GLU A 538 24.72 -41.31 -64.25
N ARG A 539 24.63 -41.18 -62.92
CA ARG A 539 24.22 -42.30 -62.02
C ARG A 539 22.78 -42.69 -62.23
N GLU A 540 21.90 -41.73 -62.35
CA GLU A 540 20.46 -41.92 -62.58
C GLU A 540 20.22 -42.55 -63.98
N VAL A 541 20.90 -42.08 -65.01
CA VAL A 541 20.84 -42.68 -66.36
C VAL A 541 21.32 -44.13 -66.32
N SER A 542 22.40 -44.43 -65.58
CA SER A 542 22.89 -45.79 -65.36
C SER A 542 21.86 -46.68 -64.62
N PHE A 543 21.31 -46.14 -63.54
CA PHE A 543 20.25 -46.80 -62.76
C PHE A 543 19.01 -47.12 -63.61
N MET A 544 18.53 -46.15 -64.37
CA MET A 544 17.38 -46.33 -65.27
C MET A 544 17.63 -47.42 -66.31
N SER A 545 18.85 -47.46 -66.88
CA SER A 545 19.26 -48.50 -67.82
C SER A 545 19.30 -49.90 -67.15
N GLN A 546 19.77 -49.96 -65.91
CA GLN A 546 19.83 -51.22 -65.13
C GLN A 546 18.40 -51.72 -64.81
N VAL A 547 17.53 -50.84 -64.26
CA VAL A 547 16.15 -51.20 -63.89
C VAL A 547 15.36 -51.60 -65.11
N ALA A 548 15.44 -50.85 -66.21
CA ALA A 548 14.78 -51.19 -67.46
C ALA A 548 15.16 -52.59 -67.97
N LYS A 549 16.45 -52.91 -67.88
CA LYS A 549 16.97 -54.24 -68.24
C LYS A 549 16.39 -55.35 -67.32
N LEU A 550 16.34 -55.07 -66.03
CA LEU A 550 15.76 -56.01 -65.02
C LEU A 550 14.26 -56.19 -65.19
N LEU A 551 13.56 -55.16 -65.63
CA LEU A 551 12.11 -55.18 -65.92
C LEU A 551 11.78 -55.71 -67.32
N HIS A 552 12.77 -56.12 -68.09
CA HIS A 552 12.64 -56.61 -69.47
C HIS A 552 11.89 -55.60 -70.40
N VAL A 553 12.20 -54.28 -70.24
CA VAL A 553 11.64 -53.22 -71.11
C VAL A 553 12.69 -52.88 -72.17
N GLY A 554 12.27 -52.84 -73.42
CA GLY A 554 13.14 -52.65 -74.55
C GLY A 554 13.78 -51.23 -74.62
N THR A 555 15.02 -51.10 -75.16
CA THR A 555 15.73 -49.83 -75.24
C THR A 555 14.97 -48.74 -75.97
N GLU A 556 14.21 -49.10 -77.00
CA GLU A 556 13.38 -48.15 -77.77
C GLU A 556 12.19 -47.65 -76.93
N GLU A 557 11.58 -48.50 -76.12
CA GLU A 557 10.51 -48.13 -75.18
C GLU A 557 11.01 -47.26 -74.04
N VAL A 558 12.17 -47.54 -73.49
CA VAL A 558 12.82 -46.73 -72.47
C VAL A 558 13.11 -45.31 -73.03
N ALA A 559 13.58 -45.22 -74.23
CA ALA A 559 13.79 -43.94 -74.89
C ALA A 559 12.50 -43.19 -75.22
N ALA A 560 11.42 -43.93 -75.48
CA ALA A 560 10.08 -43.39 -75.71
C ALA A 560 9.47 -42.82 -74.41
N THR A 561 9.52 -43.61 -73.32
CA THR A 561 9.01 -43.19 -71.99
C THR A 561 9.82 -42.00 -71.45
N ARG A 562 11.12 -41.94 -71.68
CA ARG A 562 11.96 -40.80 -71.35
C ARG A 562 11.49 -39.52 -72.07
N ARG A 563 11.31 -39.59 -73.43
CA ARG A 563 10.81 -38.45 -74.21
C ARG A 563 9.41 -38.00 -73.83
N GLU A 564 8.54 -38.92 -73.39
CA GLU A 564 7.20 -38.60 -72.92
C GLU A 564 7.26 -37.80 -71.61
N VAL A 565 8.23 -38.01 -70.71
CA VAL A 565 8.41 -37.29 -69.47
C VAL A 565 9.12 -35.92 -69.71
N GLU A 566 10.12 -35.91 -70.63
CA GLU A 566 10.83 -34.68 -71.01
C GLU A 566 9.91 -33.64 -71.75
N ALA A 567 8.82 -34.11 -72.35
CA ALA A 567 7.90 -33.29 -73.12
C ALA A 567 6.69 -32.78 -72.34
N GLY A 568 6.43 -33.26 -71.15
CA GLY A 568 5.31 -32.93 -70.25
C GLY A 568 5.71 -32.18 -69.03
#